data_a4aee751c954417f4b2c9fe2d0a82ea7
#
_entry.id   a4aee751c954417f4b2c9fe2d0a82ea7
#
_cell.length_a   1.000
_cell.length_b   1.000
_cell.length_c   1.000
_cell.angle_alpha   90.00
_cell.angle_beta   90.00
_cell.angle_gamma   90.00
#
_symmetry.space_group_name_H-M   'P 1'
#
loop_
_entity.id
_entity.type
_entity.pdbx_description
1 polymer ?
#
loop_
_entity_poly.entity_id
_entity_poly.type
_entity_poly.pdbx_seq_one_letter_code
_entity_poly.pdbx_strand_id
1 'polypeptide(L)'
;MSNNIDNVVSLADICEVLQGRNVDKKKTNDQGEGLPIVVGASDIVQGRFVPKRWCKEKINYPVFSEDGDILISVVGSLGKMGVNADGPAVLSKHVCALRPKQGVSRQYLMAVISRLLLDAIPDTADDVVLGFQNKVDVDVLKKIRFTLPALFIQEWLVSRLTSIATMILAYKGKQEDFLSCDGIISVIEQERKEQRAHMRELSEKLGKIADMLENLPPNSDTLQMIADARSVYSRLLKIQ
;
A
#
# COMPACT_ATOMS: atom_id res chain seq x y z
N MET A 1 -12.83 26.79 -3.43
CA MET A 1 -12.53 25.36 -3.71
C MET A 1 -12.24 24.70 -2.37
N SER A 2 -13.11 23.83 -1.90
CA SER A 2 -12.97 23.18 -0.59
C SER A 2 -11.78 22.23 -0.64
N ASN A 3 -10.71 22.55 0.10
CA ASN A 3 -9.58 21.66 0.36
C ASN A 3 -10.07 20.49 1.22
N ASN A 4 -10.65 19.48 0.60
CA ASN A 4 -10.89 18.19 1.24
C ASN A 4 -9.55 17.48 1.38
N ILE A 5 -8.83 17.75 2.50
CA ILE A 5 -7.55 17.12 2.85
C ILE A 5 -7.74 15.65 3.24
N ASP A 6 -8.98 15.25 3.54
CA ASP A 6 -9.31 13.88 3.96
C ASP A 6 -10.20 13.19 2.92
N ASN A 7 -9.61 12.83 1.78
CA ASN A 7 -10.29 11.97 0.82
C ASN A 7 -10.28 10.52 1.35
N VAL A 8 -11.20 10.24 2.28
CA VAL A 8 -11.39 8.89 2.81
C VAL A 8 -12.19 8.09 1.80
N VAL A 9 -11.57 7.07 1.25
CA VAL A 9 -12.15 6.17 0.24
C VAL A 9 -12.28 4.76 0.78
N SER A 10 -13.17 3.96 0.19
CA SER A 10 -13.15 2.51 0.38
C SER A 10 -12.26 1.84 -0.67
N LEU A 11 -11.80 0.63 -0.38
CA LEU A 11 -11.00 -0.13 -1.35
C LEU A 11 -11.76 -0.33 -2.67
N ALA A 12 -13.08 -0.58 -2.62
CA ALA A 12 -13.93 -0.75 -3.80
C ALA A 12 -14.06 0.52 -4.66
N ASP A 13 -13.88 1.72 -4.06
CA ASP A 13 -13.93 2.97 -4.81
C ASP A 13 -12.72 3.12 -5.75
N ILE A 14 -11.56 2.60 -5.33
CA ILE A 14 -10.27 2.83 -6.00
C ILE A 14 -9.68 1.59 -6.66
N CYS A 15 -10.27 0.41 -6.45
CA CYS A 15 -9.87 -0.84 -7.07
C CYS A 15 -11.06 -1.61 -7.58
N GLU A 16 -10.86 -2.35 -8.66
CA GLU A 16 -11.69 -3.50 -8.95
C GLU A 16 -11.22 -4.68 -8.09
N VAL A 17 -12.13 -5.28 -7.34
CA VAL A 17 -11.83 -6.38 -6.42
C VAL A 17 -12.36 -7.67 -7.03
N LEU A 18 -11.46 -8.51 -7.51
CA LEU A 18 -11.74 -9.73 -8.25
C LEU A 18 -11.56 -10.94 -7.33
N GLN A 19 -12.64 -11.64 -7.02
CA GLN A 19 -12.58 -12.87 -6.25
C GLN A 19 -12.48 -14.08 -7.17
N GLY A 20 -11.46 -14.91 -6.97
CA GLY A 20 -11.30 -16.16 -7.69
C GLY A 20 -12.38 -17.19 -7.37
N ARG A 21 -12.45 -18.23 -8.19
CA ARG A 21 -13.44 -19.31 -8.10
C ARG A 21 -12.80 -20.66 -7.84
N ASN A 22 -13.63 -21.66 -7.56
CA ASN A 22 -13.13 -23.02 -7.41
C ASN A 22 -12.56 -23.52 -8.74
N VAL A 23 -11.30 -23.97 -8.70
CA VAL A 23 -10.62 -24.60 -9.84
C VAL A 23 -10.54 -26.11 -9.58
N ASP A 24 -11.05 -26.90 -10.51
CA ASP A 24 -10.99 -28.36 -10.40
C ASP A 24 -9.54 -28.83 -10.56
N LYS A 25 -9.01 -29.50 -9.53
CA LYS A 25 -7.63 -30.03 -9.55
C LYS A 25 -7.36 -30.98 -10.71
N LYS A 26 -8.39 -31.71 -11.20
CA LYS A 26 -8.25 -32.66 -12.32
C LYS A 26 -7.95 -31.96 -13.64
N LYS A 27 -8.28 -30.67 -13.75
CA LYS A 27 -8.04 -29.84 -14.94
C LYS A 27 -6.72 -29.06 -14.87
N THR A 28 -5.92 -29.31 -13.85
CA THR A 28 -4.65 -28.61 -13.64
C THR A 28 -3.45 -29.53 -13.89
N ASN A 29 -2.32 -28.94 -14.26
CA ASN A 29 -1.03 -29.61 -14.40
C ASN A 29 0.08 -28.77 -13.76
N ASP A 30 1.26 -29.37 -13.57
CA ASP A 30 2.49 -28.76 -13.07
C ASP A 30 3.59 -28.63 -14.13
N GLN A 31 3.25 -28.94 -15.38
CA GLN A 31 4.19 -29.03 -16.52
C GLN A 31 4.34 -27.70 -17.28
N GLY A 32 3.67 -26.64 -16.84
CA GLY A 32 3.75 -25.33 -17.52
C GLY A 32 2.83 -25.19 -18.74
N GLU A 33 1.90 -26.12 -18.95
CA GLU A 33 1.05 -26.10 -20.14
C GLU A 33 -0.30 -25.44 -19.88
N GLY A 34 -0.62 -24.42 -20.67
CA GLY A 34 -1.85 -23.64 -20.57
C GLY A 34 -1.71 -22.35 -19.77
N LEU A 35 -2.81 -21.88 -19.20
CA LEU A 35 -2.82 -20.64 -18.43
C LEU A 35 -2.35 -20.90 -16.98
N PRO A 36 -1.47 -20.04 -16.42
CA PRO A 36 -1.07 -20.15 -15.04
C PRO A 36 -2.26 -19.94 -14.10
N ILE A 37 -2.21 -20.59 -12.94
CA ILE A 37 -3.25 -20.51 -11.91
C ILE A 37 -2.64 -20.00 -10.62
N VAL A 38 -3.25 -18.98 -10.04
CA VAL A 38 -2.96 -18.53 -8.68
C VAL A 38 -3.76 -19.40 -7.71
N VAL A 39 -3.14 -20.44 -7.17
CA VAL A 39 -3.82 -21.41 -6.30
C VAL A 39 -3.98 -20.86 -4.90
N GLY A 40 -2.98 -20.14 -4.39
CA GLY A 40 -3.00 -19.64 -3.02
C GLY A 40 -1.73 -18.91 -2.61
N ALA A 41 -1.55 -18.74 -1.32
CA ALA A 41 -0.41 -18.04 -0.73
C ALA A 41 0.96 -18.64 -1.10
N SER A 42 1.02 -19.94 -1.41
CA SER A 42 2.27 -20.63 -1.83
C SER A 42 2.83 -20.12 -3.14
N ASP A 43 1.98 -19.56 -4.00
CA ASP A 43 2.35 -19.06 -5.31
C ASP A 43 2.79 -17.58 -5.28
N ILE A 44 2.70 -16.97 -4.10
CA ILE A 44 3.19 -15.63 -3.86
C ILE A 44 4.55 -15.74 -3.16
N VAL A 45 5.62 -15.43 -3.87
CA VAL A 45 7.01 -15.56 -3.39
C VAL A 45 7.68 -14.20 -3.49
N GLN A 46 8.20 -13.68 -2.37
CA GLN A 46 8.89 -12.39 -2.31
C GLN A 46 8.11 -11.23 -2.98
N GLY A 47 6.79 -11.20 -2.76
CA GLY A 47 5.95 -10.13 -3.31
C GLY A 47 5.61 -10.26 -4.79
N ARG A 48 5.86 -11.41 -5.41
CA ARG A 48 5.56 -11.70 -6.82
C ARG A 48 4.76 -12.98 -6.96
N PHE A 49 3.97 -13.07 -8.00
CA PHE A 49 3.35 -14.31 -8.43
C PHE A 49 4.41 -15.20 -9.08
N VAL A 50 4.51 -16.44 -8.61
CA VAL A 50 5.36 -17.49 -9.19
C VAL A 50 4.46 -18.69 -9.44
N PRO A 51 4.04 -18.95 -10.69
CA PRO A 51 3.13 -20.04 -10.99
C PRO A 51 3.74 -21.39 -10.71
N LYS A 52 2.94 -22.27 -10.11
CA LYS A 52 3.28 -23.68 -9.84
C LYS A 52 2.29 -24.65 -10.48
N ARG A 53 1.18 -24.13 -10.98
CA ARG A 53 0.11 -24.89 -11.63
C ARG A 53 -0.45 -24.14 -12.80
N TRP A 54 -0.86 -24.90 -13.80
CA TRP A 54 -1.42 -24.41 -15.07
C TRP A 54 -2.69 -25.17 -15.38
N CYS A 55 -3.56 -24.56 -16.20
CA CYS A 55 -4.80 -25.13 -16.67
C CYS A 55 -4.76 -25.29 -18.18
N LYS A 56 -4.85 -26.56 -18.65
CA LYS A 56 -4.95 -26.91 -20.08
C LYS A 56 -6.37 -26.78 -20.63
N GLU A 57 -7.36 -27.08 -19.79
CA GLU A 57 -8.75 -27.14 -20.20
C GLU A 57 -9.48 -25.85 -19.92
N LYS A 58 -10.54 -25.61 -20.72
CA LYS A 58 -11.43 -24.47 -20.52
C LYS A 58 -12.11 -24.58 -19.14
N ILE A 59 -11.83 -23.62 -18.27
CA ILE A 59 -12.51 -23.48 -16.98
C ILE A 59 -13.85 -22.75 -17.23
N ASN A 60 -14.91 -23.21 -16.56
CA ASN A 60 -16.19 -22.54 -16.63
C ASN A 60 -16.15 -21.24 -15.81
N TYR A 61 -16.43 -20.12 -16.49
CA TYR A 61 -16.47 -18.78 -15.88
C TYR A 61 -15.23 -18.41 -15.06
N PRO A 62 -14.03 -18.47 -15.66
CA PRO A 62 -12.81 -18.13 -14.96
C PRO A 62 -12.80 -16.65 -14.57
N VAL A 63 -12.17 -16.34 -13.43
CA VAL A 63 -11.81 -14.98 -13.06
C VAL A 63 -10.31 -14.84 -13.28
N PHE A 64 -9.90 -13.81 -14.00
CA PHE A 64 -8.51 -13.60 -14.37
C PHE A 64 -7.90 -12.45 -13.59
N SER A 65 -6.68 -12.66 -13.17
CA SER A 65 -5.75 -11.59 -12.86
C SER A 65 -5.00 -11.21 -14.15
N GLU A 66 -4.69 -9.94 -14.30
CA GLU A 66 -3.89 -9.39 -15.37
C GLU A 66 -2.55 -8.87 -14.89
N ASP A 67 -1.68 -8.50 -15.81
CA ASP A 67 -0.42 -7.85 -15.48
C ASP A 67 -0.67 -6.59 -14.65
N GLY A 68 0.06 -6.50 -13.55
CA GLY A 68 -0.04 -5.39 -12.64
C GLY A 68 -1.07 -5.53 -11.52
N ASP A 69 -1.93 -6.54 -11.51
CA ASP A 69 -2.85 -6.79 -10.42
C ASP A 69 -2.10 -7.15 -9.13
N ILE A 70 -2.63 -6.70 -7.99
CA ILE A 70 -2.16 -7.10 -6.68
C ILE A 70 -2.92 -8.35 -6.24
N LEU A 71 -2.23 -9.44 -6.02
CA LEU A 71 -2.79 -10.68 -5.52
C LEU A 71 -2.75 -10.71 -3.99
N ILE A 72 -3.84 -11.12 -3.37
CA ILE A 72 -3.96 -11.27 -1.91
C ILE A 72 -4.50 -12.64 -1.58
N SER A 73 -3.81 -13.39 -0.72
CA SER A 73 -4.34 -14.64 -0.19
C SER A 73 -5.45 -14.36 0.84
N VAL A 74 -6.62 -14.91 0.61
CA VAL A 74 -7.83 -14.73 1.45
C VAL A 74 -8.22 -15.99 2.21
N VAL A 75 -7.48 -17.08 2.02
CA VAL A 75 -7.66 -18.36 2.74
C VAL A 75 -6.31 -18.94 3.10
N GLY A 76 -6.18 -19.47 4.30
CA GLY A 76 -4.94 -20.08 4.80
C GLY A 76 -3.96 -19.03 5.34
N SER A 77 -2.77 -18.90 4.73
CA SER A 77 -1.83 -17.82 5.09
C SER A 77 -2.37 -16.47 4.62
N LEU A 78 -3.22 -15.87 5.43
CA LEU A 78 -3.95 -14.65 5.11
C LEU A 78 -3.02 -13.46 4.86
N GLY A 79 -3.46 -12.55 4.00
CA GLY A 79 -2.80 -11.27 3.78
C GLY A 79 -1.47 -11.33 3.05
N LYS A 80 -1.02 -12.51 2.61
CA LYS A 80 0.17 -12.61 1.79
C LYS A 80 -0.11 -11.97 0.43
N MET A 81 0.70 -10.99 0.07
CA MET A 81 0.50 -10.19 -1.14
C MET A 81 1.66 -10.28 -2.11
N GLY A 82 1.32 -10.17 -3.38
CA GLY A 82 2.28 -10.10 -4.48
C GLY A 82 1.68 -9.48 -5.72
N VAL A 83 2.52 -9.15 -6.69
CA VAL A 83 2.11 -8.61 -7.98
C VAL A 83 2.13 -9.71 -9.02
N ASN A 84 1.08 -9.77 -9.83
CA ASN A 84 1.11 -10.51 -11.08
C ASN A 84 1.84 -9.67 -12.14
N ALA A 85 2.97 -10.16 -12.63
CA ALA A 85 3.81 -9.48 -13.62
C ALA A 85 3.91 -10.24 -14.95
N ASP A 86 3.21 -11.38 -15.06
CA ASP A 86 3.40 -12.33 -16.17
C ASP A 86 2.15 -12.46 -17.07
N GLY A 87 1.22 -11.50 -16.98
CA GLY A 87 0.01 -11.49 -17.80
C GLY A 87 -1.15 -12.31 -17.20
N PRO A 88 -2.08 -12.78 -18.02
CA PRO A 88 -3.32 -13.36 -17.50
C PRO A 88 -3.09 -14.66 -16.72
N ALA A 89 -3.60 -14.71 -15.50
CA ALA A 89 -3.60 -15.87 -14.64
C ALA A 89 -4.99 -16.16 -14.07
N VAL A 90 -5.38 -17.41 -13.98
CA VAL A 90 -6.67 -17.81 -13.40
C VAL A 90 -6.61 -17.72 -11.88
N LEU A 91 -7.59 -17.07 -11.26
CA LEU A 91 -7.67 -16.96 -9.81
C LEU A 91 -8.47 -18.12 -9.21
N SER A 92 -7.86 -18.80 -8.22
CA SER A 92 -8.59 -19.75 -7.38
C SER A 92 -9.39 -19.02 -6.30
N LYS A 93 -10.34 -19.71 -5.67
CA LYS A 93 -11.17 -19.19 -4.55
C LYS A 93 -10.35 -18.74 -3.32
N HIS A 94 -9.08 -19.10 -3.24
CA HIS A 94 -8.18 -18.79 -2.12
C HIS A 94 -7.45 -17.45 -2.29
N VAL A 95 -7.61 -16.81 -3.45
CA VAL A 95 -6.94 -15.57 -3.80
C VAL A 95 -7.93 -14.55 -4.34
N CYS A 96 -7.70 -13.30 -3.99
CA CYS A 96 -8.35 -12.14 -4.53
C CYS A 96 -7.33 -11.30 -5.30
N ALA A 97 -7.71 -10.70 -6.42
CA ALA A 97 -6.90 -9.72 -7.11
C ALA A 97 -7.50 -8.32 -6.92
N LEU A 98 -6.63 -7.35 -6.71
CA LEU A 98 -6.97 -5.94 -6.71
C LEU A 98 -6.36 -5.32 -7.96
N ARG A 99 -7.21 -4.72 -8.79
CA ARG A 99 -6.82 -3.94 -9.96
C ARG A 99 -6.98 -2.47 -9.64
N PRO A 100 -5.89 -1.74 -9.36
CA PRO A 100 -5.97 -0.33 -9.03
C PRO A 100 -6.51 0.48 -10.20
N LYS A 101 -7.38 1.45 -9.90
CA LYS A 101 -7.86 2.41 -10.89
C LYS A 101 -6.80 3.49 -11.15
N GLN A 102 -7.02 4.28 -12.18
CA GLN A 102 -6.16 5.41 -12.51
C GLN A 102 -6.00 6.37 -11.31
N GLY A 103 -4.77 6.85 -11.06
CA GLY A 103 -4.45 7.73 -9.93
C GLY A 103 -4.14 7.02 -8.62
N VAL A 104 -4.09 5.67 -8.62
CA VAL A 104 -3.74 4.87 -7.45
C VAL A 104 -2.39 4.17 -7.67
N SER A 105 -1.41 4.48 -6.84
CA SER A 105 -0.12 3.79 -6.84
C SER A 105 -0.27 2.40 -6.27
N ARG A 106 0.15 1.39 -7.04
CA ARG A 106 0.14 -0.02 -6.64
C ARG A 106 0.95 -0.26 -5.37
N GLN A 107 2.15 0.27 -5.31
CA GLN A 107 3.06 0.10 -4.19
C GLN A 107 2.51 0.75 -2.92
N TYR A 108 1.94 1.96 -3.04
CA TYR A 108 1.26 2.62 -1.94
C TYR A 108 0.10 1.78 -1.42
N LEU A 109 -0.75 1.30 -2.32
CA LEU A 109 -1.90 0.47 -1.97
C LEU A 109 -1.47 -0.83 -1.27
N MET A 110 -0.43 -1.50 -1.75
CA MET A 110 0.13 -2.70 -1.10
C MET A 110 0.59 -2.39 0.32
N ALA A 111 1.32 -1.29 0.53
CA ALA A 111 1.80 -0.89 1.86
C ALA A 111 0.66 -0.60 2.83
N VAL A 112 -0.37 0.15 2.37
CA VAL A 112 -1.54 0.48 3.20
C VAL A 112 -2.36 -0.76 3.54
N ILE A 113 -2.68 -1.59 2.55
CA ILE A 113 -3.49 -2.78 2.77
C ILE A 113 -2.77 -3.79 3.66
N SER A 114 -1.45 -3.98 3.50
CA SER A 114 -0.70 -4.88 4.38
C SER A 114 -0.85 -4.49 5.84
N ARG A 115 -0.86 -3.21 6.16
CA ARG A 115 -1.05 -2.71 7.52
C ARG A 115 -2.49 -2.91 8.00
N LEU A 116 -3.46 -2.51 7.17
CA LEU A 116 -4.88 -2.59 7.53
C LEU A 116 -5.39 -4.02 7.66
N LEU A 117 -4.84 -4.95 6.89
CA LEU A 117 -5.16 -6.38 7.04
C LEU A 117 -4.66 -6.96 8.36
N LEU A 118 -3.50 -6.52 8.85
CA LEU A 118 -3.01 -6.93 10.18
C LEU A 118 -3.98 -6.50 11.29
N ASP A 119 -4.60 -5.33 11.16
CA ASP A 119 -5.57 -4.83 12.12
C ASP A 119 -6.97 -5.48 11.96
N ALA A 120 -7.30 -5.96 10.75
CA ALA A 120 -8.60 -6.55 10.42
C ALA A 120 -8.64 -8.08 10.60
N ILE A 121 -7.49 -8.73 10.71
CA ILE A 121 -7.41 -10.17 11.04
C ILE A 121 -7.45 -10.26 12.56
N PRO A 122 -8.51 -10.86 13.14
CA PRO A 122 -8.56 -11.05 14.59
C PRO A 122 -7.36 -11.88 15.05
N ASP A 123 -6.72 -11.43 16.12
CA ASP A 123 -5.61 -12.13 16.80
C ASP A 123 -6.17 -13.34 17.59
N THR A 124 -6.94 -14.17 16.92
CA THR A 124 -7.58 -15.35 17.54
C THR A 124 -6.62 -16.53 17.45
N ALA A 125 -5.61 -16.52 18.34
CA ALA A 125 -4.87 -17.73 18.66
C ALA A 125 -5.81 -18.87 19.07
N ASP A 126 -6.99 -18.57 19.58
CA ASP A 126 -8.02 -19.53 20.01
C ASP A 126 -8.76 -20.19 18.83
N ASP A 127 -8.95 -19.50 17.70
CA ASP A 127 -9.62 -20.06 16.52
C ASP A 127 -8.77 -21.10 15.77
N VAL A 128 -7.46 -21.08 15.92
CA VAL A 128 -6.54 -22.07 15.33
C VAL A 128 -6.75 -23.45 15.97
N VAL A 129 -7.14 -23.48 17.24
CA VAL A 129 -7.39 -24.73 17.99
C VAL A 129 -8.68 -25.42 17.52
N LEU A 130 -9.63 -24.69 16.94
CA LEU A 130 -10.93 -25.22 16.50
C LEU A 130 -10.99 -25.65 15.03
N GLY A 131 -9.89 -25.61 14.30
CA GLY A 131 -9.82 -26.09 12.90
C GLY A 131 -10.59 -25.23 11.90
N PHE A 132 -11.02 -24.04 12.25
CA PHE A 132 -11.59 -23.09 11.32
C PHE A 132 -10.50 -22.57 10.39
N GLN A 133 -10.69 -22.71 9.07
CA GLN A 133 -9.80 -22.11 8.08
C GLN A 133 -9.89 -20.60 8.22
N ASN A 134 -8.79 -19.96 8.61
CA ASN A 134 -8.68 -18.52 8.57
C ASN A 134 -9.04 -18.04 7.17
N LYS A 135 -10.11 -17.28 7.06
CA LYS A 135 -10.63 -16.73 5.80
C LYS A 135 -10.97 -15.26 5.99
N VAL A 136 -10.49 -14.43 5.07
CA VAL A 136 -10.94 -13.04 4.95
C VAL A 136 -12.08 -12.98 3.94
N ASP A 137 -13.21 -12.41 4.35
CA ASP A 137 -14.31 -12.16 3.44
C ASP A 137 -13.93 -11.00 2.50
N VAL A 138 -14.11 -11.21 1.20
CA VAL A 138 -13.83 -10.20 0.19
C VAL A 138 -14.72 -8.95 0.34
N ASP A 139 -15.92 -9.10 0.89
CA ASP A 139 -16.78 -7.96 1.17
C ASP A 139 -16.28 -7.12 2.36
N VAL A 140 -15.54 -7.72 3.28
CA VAL A 140 -14.78 -6.97 4.31
C VAL A 140 -13.62 -6.19 3.66
N LEU A 141 -12.86 -6.83 2.77
CA LEU A 141 -11.80 -6.13 2.02
C LEU A 141 -12.33 -4.91 1.27
N LYS A 142 -13.44 -5.05 0.55
CA LYS A 142 -14.06 -3.96 -0.21
C LYS A 142 -14.40 -2.75 0.65
N LYS A 143 -14.77 -2.97 1.92
CA LYS A 143 -15.21 -1.95 2.87
C LYS A 143 -14.06 -1.29 3.64
N ILE A 144 -12.83 -1.77 3.51
CA ILE A 144 -11.66 -1.16 4.15
C ILE A 144 -11.57 0.30 3.70
N ARG A 145 -11.52 1.21 4.66
CA ARG A 145 -11.47 2.67 4.43
C ARG A 145 -10.13 3.24 4.87
N PHE A 146 -9.60 4.13 4.07
CA PHE A 146 -8.35 4.84 4.37
C PHE A 146 -8.29 6.15 3.60
N THR A 147 -7.37 7.02 4.01
CA THR A 147 -7.13 8.27 3.30
C THR A 147 -6.29 8.00 2.05
N LEU A 148 -6.78 8.45 0.88
CA LEU A 148 -6.06 8.37 -0.39
C LEU A 148 -5.48 9.76 -0.73
N PRO A 149 -4.17 9.97 -0.56
CA PRO A 149 -3.53 11.21 -0.97
C PRO A 149 -3.43 11.32 -2.50
N ALA A 150 -3.10 12.51 -3.00
CA ALA A 150 -2.81 12.70 -4.41
C ALA A 150 -1.65 11.77 -4.87
N LEU A 151 -1.64 11.37 -6.14
CA LEU A 151 -0.71 10.36 -6.67
C LEU A 151 0.76 10.68 -6.37
N PHE A 152 1.17 11.93 -6.53
CA PHE A 152 2.55 12.33 -6.25
C PHE A 152 2.94 12.15 -4.77
N ILE A 153 1.98 12.29 -3.84
CA ILE A 153 2.21 12.03 -2.41
C ILE A 153 2.31 10.53 -2.16
N GLN A 154 1.48 9.72 -2.81
CA GLN A 154 1.57 8.26 -2.74
C GLN A 154 2.96 7.78 -3.18
N GLU A 155 3.45 8.26 -4.30
CA GLU A 155 4.77 7.91 -4.87
C GLU A 155 5.91 8.38 -3.96
N TRP A 156 5.81 9.59 -3.41
CA TRP A 156 6.77 10.12 -2.45
C TRP A 156 6.84 9.24 -1.18
N LEU A 157 5.70 8.85 -0.62
CA LEU A 157 5.64 7.96 0.55
C LEU A 157 6.29 6.60 0.26
N VAL A 158 5.99 6.01 -0.90
CA VAL A 158 6.60 4.74 -1.33
C VAL A 158 8.11 4.87 -1.46
N SER A 159 8.60 5.94 -2.08
CA SER A 159 10.05 6.20 -2.23
C SER A 159 10.74 6.27 -0.86
N ARG A 160 10.14 6.95 0.11
CA ARG A 160 10.66 7.02 1.48
C ARG A 160 10.69 5.68 2.19
N LEU A 161 9.60 4.91 2.12
CA LEU A 161 9.53 3.56 2.68
C LEU A 161 10.58 2.63 2.06
N THR A 162 10.78 2.71 0.74
CA THR A 162 11.79 1.92 0.02
C THR A 162 13.20 2.31 0.47
N SER A 163 13.48 3.60 0.62
CA SER A 163 14.79 4.07 1.11
C SER A 163 15.09 3.53 2.51
N ILE A 164 14.13 3.62 3.42
CA ILE A 164 14.26 3.09 4.78
C ILE A 164 14.49 1.56 4.76
N ALA A 165 13.69 0.83 3.98
CA ALA A 165 13.84 -0.61 3.84
C ALA A 165 15.22 -0.99 3.27
N THR A 166 15.72 -0.24 2.29
CA THR A 166 17.06 -0.45 1.70
C THR A 166 18.15 -0.19 2.72
N MET A 167 18.04 0.86 3.52
CA MET A 167 18.96 1.12 4.62
C MET A 167 18.98 -0.04 5.63
N ILE A 168 17.80 -0.50 6.08
CA ILE A 168 17.68 -1.62 7.01
C ILE A 168 18.34 -2.89 6.43
N LEU A 169 18.12 -3.18 5.15
CA LEU A 169 18.73 -4.34 4.49
C LEU A 169 20.25 -4.21 4.35
N ALA A 170 20.75 -3.02 4.01
CA ALA A 170 22.19 -2.75 3.94
C ALA A 170 22.88 -2.92 5.29
N TYR A 171 22.19 -2.55 6.36
CA TYR A 171 22.69 -2.76 7.72
C TYR A 171 22.64 -4.21 8.18
N LYS A 172 21.62 -4.98 7.80
CA LYS A 172 21.57 -6.43 8.07
C LYS A 172 22.76 -7.20 7.48
N GLY A 173 23.35 -6.71 6.39
CA GLY A 173 24.58 -7.28 5.79
C GLY A 173 25.85 -7.01 6.60
N LYS A 174 25.83 -6.09 7.58
CA LYS A 174 26.99 -5.70 8.42
C LYS A 174 26.94 -6.24 9.85
N GLN A 175 26.05 -7.15 10.14
CA GLN A 175 25.93 -7.99 11.35
C GLN A 175 26.06 -7.37 12.75
N GLU A 176 25.19 -7.84 13.62
CA GLU A 176 25.15 -7.94 15.09
C GLU A 176 24.89 -6.67 15.93
N ASP A 177 25.45 -5.52 15.61
CA ASP A 177 25.27 -4.33 16.44
C ASP A 177 23.97 -3.55 16.19
N PHE A 178 23.29 -3.81 15.07
CA PHE A 178 22.11 -3.05 14.63
C PHE A 178 20.77 -3.64 15.07
N LEU A 179 20.75 -4.87 15.56
CA LEU A 179 19.55 -5.49 16.14
C LEU A 179 19.27 -5.03 17.57
N SER A 180 20.14 -4.17 18.16
CA SER A 180 19.78 -3.44 19.35
C SER A 180 18.72 -2.39 19.00
N CYS A 181 17.68 -2.28 19.83
CA CYS A 181 16.65 -1.22 19.69
C CYS A 181 17.27 0.18 19.55
N ASP A 182 18.44 0.40 20.10
CA ASP A 182 19.19 1.66 20.09
C ASP A 182 19.66 2.07 18.67
N GLY A 183 20.07 1.12 17.84
CA GLY A 183 20.47 1.39 16.46
C GLY A 183 19.30 1.84 15.57
N ILE A 184 18.15 1.18 15.69
CA ILE A 184 16.93 1.56 14.95
C ILE A 184 16.43 2.92 15.44
N ILE A 185 16.45 3.16 16.74
CA ILE A 185 16.06 4.43 17.36
C ILE A 185 16.96 5.55 16.87
N SER A 186 18.29 5.36 16.82
CA SER A 186 19.23 6.39 16.35
C SER A 186 18.99 6.81 14.90
N VAL A 187 18.63 5.87 14.00
CA VAL A 187 18.30 6.20 12.60
C VAL A 187 16.98 6.95 12.50
N ILE A 188 15.98 6.53 13.26
CA ILE A 188 14.67 7.23 13.30
C ILE A 188 14.84 8.64 13.86
N GLU A 189 15.67 8.80 14.90
CA GLU A 189 15.97 10.11 15.48
C GLU A 189 16.75 11.01 14.52
N GLN A 190 17.73 10.46 13.80
CA GLN A 190 18.48 11.21 12.79
C GLN A 190 17.55 11.67 11.65
N GLU A 191 16.71 10.78 11.14
CA GLU A 191 15.72 11.13 10.09
C GLU A 191 14.71 12.19 10.57
N ARG A 192 14.23 12.07 11.82
CA ARG A 192 13.37 13.09 12.45
C ARG A 192 14.08 14.44 12.56
N LYS A 193 15.38 14.44 12.91
CA LYS A 193 16.17 15.66 12.99
C LYS A 193 16.31 16.34 11.62
N GLU A 194 16.59 15.57 10.59
CA GLU A 194 16.68 16.08 9.21
C GLU A 194 15.33 16.60 8.70
N GLN A 195 14.23 15.89 8.96
CA GLN A 195 12.89 16.35 8.63
C GLN A 195 12.54 17.65 9.35
N ARG A 196 12.85 17.77 10.65
CA ARG A 196 12.65 19.02 11.40
C ARG A 196 13.47 20.18 10.83
N ALA A 197 14.73 19.93 10.44
CA ALA A 197 15.56 20.95 9.81
C ALA A 197 14.97 21.42 8.49
N HIS A 198 14.52 20.50 7.64
CA HIS A 198 13.85 20.82 6.38
C HIS A 198 12.54 21.58 6.57
N MET A 199 11.74 21.18 7.56
CA MET A 199 10.50 21.87 7.92
C MET A 199 10.74 23.28 8.43
N ARG A 200 11.82 23.51 9.19
CA ARG A 200 12.23 24.86 9.62
C ARG A 200 12.62 25.73 8.42
N GLU A 201 13.42 25.19 7.51
CA GLU A 201 13.82 25.90 6.28
C GLU A 201 12.60 26.29 5.43
N LEU A 202 11.64 25.36 5.25
CA LEU A 202 10.38 25.67 4.56
C LEU A 202 9.55 26.72 5.29
N SER A 203 9.51 26.66 6.62
CA SER A 203 8.82 27.64 7.45
C SER A 203 9.43 29.03 7.29
N GLU A 204 10.76 29.14 7.30
CA GLU A 204 11.46 30.42 7.08
C GLU A 204 11.22 30.98 5.67
N LYS A 205 11.23 30.12 4.64
CA LYS A 205 10.91 30.53 3.27
C LYS A 205 9.46 31.03 3.14
N LEU A 206 8.52 30.36 3.77
CA LEU A 206 7.11 30.79 3.79
C LEU A 206 6.91 32.10 4.58
N GLY A 207 7.65 32.28 5.67
CA GLY A 207 7.68 33.56 6.41
C GLY A 207 8.12 34.71 5.52
N LYS A 208 9.24 34.54 4.80
CA LYS A 208 9.74 35.55 3.85
C LYS A 208 8.75 35.86 2.72
N ILE A 209 8.06 34.84 2.22
CA ILE A 209 7.02 35.03 1.19
C ILE A 209 5.85 35.83 1.76
N ALA A 210 5.41 35.53 2.99
CA ALA A 210 4.35 36.27 3.65
C ALA A 210 4.73 37.76 3.85
N ASP A 211 5.97 38.04 4.31
CA ASP A 211 6.50 39.38 4.47
C ASP A 211 6.59 40.14 3.12
N MET A 212 6.97 39.44 2.05
CA MET A 212 6.99 40.03 0.70
C MET A 212 5.58 40.36 0.20
N LEU A 213 4.60 39.50 0.48
CA LEU A 213 3.21 39.73 0.10
C LEU A 213 2.58 40.89 0.89
N GLU A 214 2.96 41.10 2.14
CA GLU A 214 2.51 42.25 2.95
C GLU A 214 2.98 43.61 2.43
N ASN A 215 4.07 43.63 1.66
CA ASN A 215 4.59 44.84 1.03
C ASN A 215 3.95 45.15 -0.33
N LEU A 216 3.05 44.30 -0.84
CA LEU A 216 2.30 44.55 -2.05
C LEU A 216 1.07 45.45 -1.80
N PRO A 217 0.60 46.23 -2.79
CA PRO A 217 -0.60 47.03 -2.64
C PRO A 217 -1.81 46.09 -2.32
N PRO A 218 -2.59 46.44 -1.30
CA PRO A 218 -3.68 45.58 -0.84
C PRO A 218 -4.79 45.50 -1.90
N ASN A 219 -4.94 44.33 -2.49
CA ASN A 219 -6.11 43.94 -3.26
C ASN A 219 -6.70 42.65 -2.68
N SER A 220 -7.89 42.25 -3.12
CA SER A 220 -8.57 41.06 -2.61
C SER A 220 -7.73 39.78 -2.73
N ASP A 221 -6.96 39.65 -3.81
CA ASP A 221 -6.18 38.46 -4.12
C ASP A 221 -4.92 38.37 -3.26
N THR A 222 -4.24 39.52 -3.04
CA THR A 222 -3.08 39.59 -2.13
C THR A 222 -3.49 39.30 -0.68
N LEU A 223 -4.60 39.80 -0.22
CA LEU A 223 -5.11 39.50 1.15
C LEU A 223 -5.42 38.02 1.33
N GLN A 224 -6.03 37.37 0.33
CA GLN A 224 -6.29 35.93 0.36
C GLN A 224 -5.01 35.13 0.35
N MET A 225 -4.02 35.47 -0.48
CA MET A 225 -2.72 34.79 -0.53
C MET A 225 -1.95 34.90 0.80
N ILE A 226 -2.00 36.05 1.48
CA ILE A 226 -1.41 36.25 2.81
C ILE A 226 -2.11 35.35 3.84
N ALA A 227 -3.43 35.29 3.81
CA ALA A 227 -4.20 34.46 4.72
C ALA A 227 -3.88 32.95 4.54
N ASP A 228 -3.78 32.50 3.29
CA ASP A 228 -3.42 31.13 2.94
C ASP A 228 -1.98 30.79 3.37
N ALA A 229 -1.02 31.67 3.09
CA ALA A 229 0.38 31.50 3.50
C ALA A 229 0.51 31.43 5.03
N ARG A 230 -0.17 32.30 5.77
CA ARG A 230 -0.19 32.26 7.26
C ARG A 230 -0.87 31.00 7.80
N SER A 231 -1.92 30.53 7.15
CA SER A 231 -2.58 29.26 7.53
C SER A 231 -1.64 28.06 7.38
N VAL A 232 -0.93 27.97 6.26
CA VAL A 232 0.08 26.91 6.04
C VAL A 232 1.21 27.03 7.05
N TYR A 233 1.75 28.21 7.25
CA TYR A 233 2.80 28.48 8.24
C TYR A 233 2.41 28.05 9.66
N SER A 234 1.20 28.41 10.10
CA SER A 234 0.72 28.05 11.44
C SER A 234 0.49 26.55 11.62
N ARG A 235 0.17 25.82 10.55
CA ARG A 235 0.07 24.35 10.57
C ARG A 235 1.45 23.68 10.64
N LEU A 236 2.43 24.22 9.92
CA LEU A 236 3.81 23.71 9.96
C LEU A 236 4.43 23.89 11.36
N LEU A 237 4.16 25.01 12.04
CA LEU A 237 4.62 25.23 13.41
C LEU A 237 4.00 24.29 14.46
N LYS A 238 2.80 23.75 14.21
CA LYS A 238 2.13 22.80 15.12
C LYS A 238 2.64 21.37 14.99
N ILE A 239 3.42 21.07 13.96
CA ILE A 239 4.02 19.75 13.68
C ILE A 239 5.42 19.64 14.33
N GLN A 240 5.95 20.73 14.85
CA GLN A 240 7.22 20.77 15.62
C GLN A 240 7.01 20.31 17.06
#